data_b29b09980e5d05d3976092f30deb9689
#
_entry.id   b29b09980e5d05d3976092f30deb9689
#
_cell.length_a   1.000
_cell.length_b   1.000
_cell.length_c   1.000
_cell.angle_alpha   90.00
_cell.angle_beta   90.00
_cell.angle_gamma   90.00
#
_symmetry.space_group_name_H-M   'P 1'
#
loop_
_entity.id
_entity.type
_entity.pdbx_description
1 polymer ?
#
loop_
_entity_poly.entity_id
_entity_poly.type
_entity_poly.pdbx_seq_one_letter_code
_entity_poly.pdbx_strand_id
1 'polypeptide(L)'
;MLKGIERDSAPGGYQFFPRQVLFFSFLIGLVFPPFVSANTLSGKVLKVFDGDTFLVRVQGREEHVRLREIDAPEITHREKAGQEPWGRRAKDFATSLVRGKIVRLEIEETDERDKYHRLLAYVFLDHKFVNREMIISGNAFFYPGHFRGKHAAELQEAEEMANEKGVGIFNKKKGLKERPQEFRSRTQRDESLFSKFMGLFRAEKKKSSPKEYPVPRDKIIANKRSMVYHLPGSPGAAHVHPKNRVLFNTPEEAEKAGYRRARPSPQQSSRNGLKIITAIRATSC
;
A
#
# COMPACT_ATOMS: atom_id res chain seq x y z
N MET A 1 8.77 41.95 94.71
CA MET A 1 7.48 42.53 95.13
C MET A 1 6.42 41.99 94.20
N LEU A 2 5.77 41.03 94.67
CA LEU A 2 4.43 41.04 95.26
C LEU A 2 3.33 41.16 94.17
N LYS A 3 2.61 40.10 94.11
CA LYS A 3 1.17 39.83 94.21
C LYS A 3 0.48 39.86 92.86
N GLY A 4 -0.40 38.99 92.52
CA GLY A 4 -1.19 37.98 93.25
C GLY A 4 -2.47 37.76 92.41
N ILE A 5 -2.86 36.50 92.33
CA ILE A 5 -4.18 35.96 92.64
C ILE A 5 -5.29 36.63 91.75
N GLU A 6 -6.14 35.95 91.09
CA GLU A 6 -7.10 34.92 91.54
C GLU A 6 -7.80 34.23 90.33
N ARG A 7 -8.13 32.99 90.53
CA ARG A 7 -9.12 32.10 89.97
C ARG A 7 -10.45 32.69 89.64
N ASP A 8 -11.12 32.21 88.57
CA ASP A 8 -12.40 31.51 88.76
C ASP A 8 -12.87 30.84 87.43
N SER A 9 -13.03 29.55 87.52
CA SER A 9 -14.17 28.66 87.26
C SER A 9 -14.81 28.66 85.88
N ALA A 10 -14.65 27.54 85.28
CA ALA A 10 -15.39 26.68 84.36
C ALA A 10 -16.94 26.88 84.25
N PRO A 11 -17.72 26.12 83.42
CA PRO A 11 -17.37 25.17 82.32
C PRO A 11 -18.24 25.46 81.05
N GLY A 12 -17.83 25.00 79.92
CA GLY A 12 -18.67 25.09 78.71
C GLY A 12 -18.37 24.01 77.72
N GLY A 13 -19.29 23.11 77.61
CA GLY A 13 -19.19 21.83 76.88
C GLY A 13 -18.67 21.92 75.43
N TYR A 14 -17.76 21.09 75.17
CA TYR A 14 -17.34 20.82 73.81
C TYR A 14 -18.37 19.91 73.11
N GLN A 15 -19.17 20.49 72.22
CA GLN A 15 -19.98 19.72 71.29
C GLN A 15 -19.06 19.14 70.19
N PHE A 16 -18.92 17.84 70.20
CA PHE A 16 -18.29 17.06 69.14
C PHE A 16 -19.18 17.11 67.90
N PHE A 17 -18.84 17.91 66.89
CA PHE A 17 -19.35 17.74 65.56
C PHE A 17 -18.53 16.68 64.81
N PRO A 18 -19.17 15.62 64.31
CA PRO A 18 -18.44 14.67 63.50
C PRO A 18 -18.04 15.35 62.16
N ARG A 19 -16.76 15.48 61.93
CA ARG A 19 -16.19 15.88 60.65
C ARG A 19 -16.54 14.78 59.66
N GLN A 20 -17.59 15.01 58.86
CA GLN A 20 -17.81 14.23 57.62
C GLN A 20 -16.65 14.51 56.68
N VAL A 21 -15.73 13.54 56.57
CA VAL A 21 -14.73 13.51 55.54
C VAL A 21 -15.43 13.10 54.25
N LEU A 22 -15.79 14.08 53.44
CA LEU A 22 -16.23 13.87 52.07
C LEU A 22 -15.01 13.34 51.28
N PHE A 23 -14.94 11.99 51.08
CA PHE A 23 -14.11 11.40 50.10
C PHE A 23 -14.61 11.81 48.71
N PHE A 24 -14.04 12.87 48.14
CA PHE A 24 -14.13 13.15 46.72
C PHE A 24 -13.31 12.06 46.01
N SER A 25 -13.96 10.97 45.64
CA SER A 25 -13.40 10.02 44.66
C SER A 25 -13.26 10.75 43.34
N PHE A 26 -12.07 11.30 43.11
CA PHE A 26 -11.67 11.80 41.81
C PHE A 26 -11.45 10.58 40.90
N LEU A 27 -12.54 10.16 40.22
CA LEU A 27 -12.46 9.14 39.16
C LEU A 27 -11.72 9.78 37.99
N ILE A 28 -10.38 9.67 38.00
CA ILE A 28 -9.58 9.98 36.83
C ILE A 28 -9.95 8.93 35.79
N GLY A 29 -10.93 9.26 34.97
CA GLY A 29 -11.21 8.51 33.76
C GLY A 29 -9.96 8.54 32.89
N LEU A 30 -9.21 7.43 32.90
CA LEU A 30 -8.15 7.20 31.94
C LEU A 30 -8.82 7.16 30.56
N VAL A 31 -8.90 8.31 29.90
CA VAL A 31 -9.24 8.38 28.49
C VAL A 31 -8.06 7.77 27.75
N PHE A 32 -8.09 6.45 27.58
CA PHE A 32 -7.23 5.80 26.60
C PHE A 32 -7.64 6.38 25.25
N PRO A 33 -6.72 7.03 24.51
CA PRO A 33 -7.03 7.37 23.13
C PRO A 33 -7.42 6.07 22.42
N PRO A 34 -8.40 6.09 21.51
CA PRO A 34 -8.76 4.92 20.76
C PRO A 34 -7.48 4.39 20.12
N PHE A 35 -7.11 3.16 20.46
CA PHE A 35 -6.03 2.43 19.82
C PHE A 35 -6.49 2.24 18.37
N VAL A 36 -6.06 3.11 17.47
CA VAL A 36 -6.22 2.87 16.03
C VAL A 36 -5.39 1.63 15.77
N SER A 37 -6.08 0.52 15.65
CA SER A 37 -5.49 -0.76 15.31
C SER A 37 -4.97 -0.65 13.89
N ALA A 38 -3.73 -0.24 13.73
CA ALA A 38 -3.07 -0.38 12.46
C ALA A 38 -3.00 -1.88 12.15
N ASN A 39 -3.56 -2.30 11.01
CA ASN A 39 -3.41 -3.66 10.54
C ASN A 39 -1.92 -3.96 10.39
N THR A 40 -1.39 -4.73 11.34
CA THR A 40 0.04 -5.04 11.40
C THR A 40 0.26 -6.48 10.97
N LEU A 41 1.09 -6.67 9.95
CA LEU A 41 1.50 -7.97 9.46
C LEU A 41 3.00 -8.16 9.67
N SER A 42 3.43 -9.42 9.77
CA SER A 42 4.85 -9.77 9.78
C SER A 42 5.17 -10.67 8.60
N GLY A 43 6.34 -10.47 8.00
CA GLY A 43 6.74 -11.28 6.86
C GLY A 43 8.24 -11.28 6.60
N LYS A 44 8.72 -12.34 5.94
CA LYS A 44 10.13 -12.47 5.54
C LYS A 44 10.36 -11.81 4.19
N VAL A 45 11.31 -10.89 4.09
CA VAL A 45 11.71 -10.27 2.84
C VAL A 45 12.48 -11.26 1.98
N LEU A 46 11.91 -11.64 0.84
CA LEU A 46 12.50 -12.61 -0.09
C LEU A 46 13.40 -11.91 -1.11
N LYS A 47 12.96 -10.75 -1.61
CA LYS A 47 13.65 -10.03 -2.67
C LYS A 47 13.40 -8.52 -2.54
N VAL A 48 14.41 -7.74 -2.87
CA VAL A 48 14.33 -6.29 -3.05
C VAL A 48 14.38 -6.02 -4.55
N PHE A 49 13.35 -5.37 -5.10
CA PHE A 49 13.29 -5.03 -6.53
C PHE A 49 14.04 -3.73 -6.81
N ASP A 50 13.76 -2.72 -6.00
CA ASP A 50 14.37 -1.39 -6.03
C ASP A 50 14.42 -0.82 -4.59
N GLY A 51 14.70 0.48 -4.44
CA GLY A 51 14.83 1.10 -3.12
C GLY A 51 13.56 1.12 -2.28
N ASP A 52 12.39 0.94 -2.87
CA ASP A 52 11.11 1.10 -2.17
C ASP A 52 10.08 -0.01 -2.47
N THR A 53 10.50 -1.08 -3.16
CA THR A 53 9.60 -2.19 -3.52
C THR A 53 10.23 -3.54 -3.18
N PHE A 54 9.55 -4.32 -2.35
CA PHE A 54 10.01 -5.61 -1.84
C PHE A 54 9.04 -6.74 -2.17
N LEU A 55 9.56 -7.97 -2.27
CA LEU A 55 8.76 -9.19 -2.20
C LEU A 55 8.86 -9.73 -0.79
N VAL A 56 7.73 -9.84 -0.11
CA VAL A 56 7.64 -10.27 1.28
C VAL A 56 6.71 -11.48 1.38
N ARG A 57 7.13 -12.52 2.10
CA ARG A 57 6.28 -13.68 2.41
C ARG A 57 5.53 -13.40 3.71
N VAL A 58 4.22 -13.14 3.60
CA VAL A 58 3.31 -12.84 4.69
C VAL A 58 2.33 -14.02 4.81
N GLN A 59 2.23 -14.67 5.96
CA GLN A 59 1.30 -15.79 6.18
C GLN A 59 1.35 -16.86 5.07
N GLY A 60 2.57 -17.18 4.59
CA GLY A 60 2.79 -18.18 3.53
C GLY A 60 2.57 -17.68 2.10
N ARG A 61 2.05 -16.47 1.87
CA ARG A 61 1.80 -15.87 0.56
C ARG A 61 2.86 -14.83 0.21
N GLU A 62 3.18 -14.71 -1.06
CA GLU A 62 4.12 -13.70 -1.56
C GLU A 62 3.37 -12.42 -1.92
N GLU A 63 3.72 -11.33 -1.25
CA GLU A 63 3.15 -10.01 -1.44
C GLU A 63 4.20 -9.03 -1.98
N HIS A 64 3.82 -8.27 -3.00
CA HIS A 64 4.59 -7.12 -3.43
C HIS A 64 4.27 -5.94 -2.50
N VAL A 65 5.26 -5.51 -1.75
CA VAL A 65 5.14 -4.42 -0.78
C VAL A 65 5.81 -3.18 -1.35
N ARG A 66 5.07 -2.09 -1.45
CA ARG A 66 5.57 -0.75 -1.77
C ARG A 66 5.69 0.05 -0.47
N LEU A 67 6.86 0.55 -0.18
CA LEU A 67 7.09 1.38 1.00
C LEU A 67 6.25 2.65 0.88
N ARG A 68 5.38 2.87 1.86
CA ARG A 68 4.47 4.01 1.89
C ARG A 68 5.23 5.32 2.09
N GLU A 69 4.78 6.37 1.42
CA GLU A 69 5.26 7.75 1.57
C GLU A 69 6.75 7.98 1.31
N ILE A 70 7.40 7.05 0.60
CA ILE A 70 8.74 7.30 0.08
C ILE A 70 8.80 7.01 -1.42
N ASP A 71 9.77 7.62 -2.10
CA ASP A 71 10.01 7.43 -3.53
C ASP A 71 11.52 7.33 -3.79
N ALA A 72 11.98 6.14 -4.14
CA ALA A 72 13.38 5.87 -4.41
C ALA A 72 13.71 6.07 -5.90
N PRO A 73 14.97 6.42 -6.22
CA PRO A 73 15.42 6.53 -7.61
C PRO A 73 15.22 5.21 -8.38
N GLU A 74 14.82 5.35 -9.63
CA GLU A 74 14.53 4.23 -10.51
C GLU A 74 15.80 3.48 -10.94
N ILE A 75 15.69 2.15 -11.00
CA ILE A 75 16.77 1.30 -11.51
C ILE A 75 16.65 1.14 -13.02
N THR A 76 17.77 1.09 -13.70
CA THR A 76 17.81 0.70 -15.10
C THR A 76 17.37 -0.76 -15.28
N HIS A 77 16.34 -0.98 -16.09
CA HIS A 77 15.85 -2.31 -16.45
C HIS A 77 15.85 -2.51 -17.96
N ARG A 78 16.71 -3.40 -18.46
CA ARG A 78 16.81 -3.71 -19.89
C ARG A 78 16.91 -2.44 -20.75
N GLU A 79 15.85 -2.12 -21.50
CA GLU A 79 15.77 -0.95 -22.40
C GLU A 79 15.27 0.32 -21.72
N LYS A 80 14.83 0.24 -20.44
CA LYS A 80 14.34 1.40 -19.69
C LYS A 80 15.46 2.00 -18.87
N ALA A 81 15.82 3.22 -19.21
CA ALA A 81 16.77 4.02 -18.44
C ALA A 81 16.26 4.21 -16.99
N GLY A 82 17.18 4.19 -16.06
CA GLY A 82 16.95 4.52 -14.65
C GLY A 82 17.72 5.78 -14.26
N GLN A 83 17.69 6.09 -12.98
CA GLN A 83 18.39 7.22 -12.38
C GLN A 83 19.72 6.76 -11.75
N GLU A 84 20.57 6.15 -12.57
CA GLU A 84 21.86 5.65 -12.09
C GLU A 84 22.86 6.78 -11.77
N PRO A 85 23.75 6.62 -10.79
CA PRO A 85 23.95 5.41 -9.97
C PRO A 85 23.00 5.31 -8.77
N TRP A 86 22.05 6.24 -8.62
CA TRP A 86 21.23 6.39 -7.42
C TRP A 86 20.21 5.27 -7.26
N GLY A 87 19.60 4.79 -8.35
CA GLY A 87 18.68 3.66 -8.31
C GLY A 87 19.34 2.40 -7.74
N ARG A 88 20.55 2.08 -8.23
CA ARG A 88 21.32 0.95 -7.72
C ARG A 88 21.71 1.12 -6.26
N ARG A 89 22.19 2.31 -5.87
CA ARG A 89 22.55 2.60 -4.47
C ARG A 89 21.37 2.44 -3.53
N ALA A 90 20.21 2.96 -3.90
CA ALA A 90 18.99 2.81 -3.12
C ALA A 90 18.60 1.34 -2.93
N LYS A 91 18.65 0.54 -4.01
CA LYS A 91 18.42 -0.90 -3.94
C LYS A 91 19.42 -1.62 -3.07
N ASP A 92 20.71 -1.36 -3.23
CA ASP A 92 21.78 -2.02 -2.49
C ASP A 92 21.65 -1.70 -0.99
N PHE A 93 21.36 -0.45 -0.65
CA PHE A 93 21.10 -0.04 0.73
C PHE A 93 19.88 -0.75 1.32
N ALA A 94 18.74 -0.72 0.63
CA ALA A 94 17.54 -1.44 1.06
C ALA A 94 17.81 -2.96 1.21
N THR A 95 18.56 -3.55 0.28
CA THR A 95 18.94 -4.97 0.33
C THR A 95 19.77 -5.29 1.58
N SER A 96 20.74 -4.45 1.91
CA SER A 96 21.57 -4.61 3.11
C SER A 96 20.75 -4.53 4.41
N LEU A 97 19.71 -3.68 4.41
CA LEU A 97 18.84 -3.51 5.58
C LEU A 97 17.93 -4.73 5.80
N VAL A 98 17.20 -5.18 4.77
CA VAL A 98 16.01 -6.02 4.98
C VAL A 98 16.05 -7.40 4.32
N ARG A 99 16.91 -7.68 3.34
CA ARG A 99 16.89 -8.95 2.61
C ARG A 99 17.08 -10.14 3.53
N GLY A 100 16.15 -11.11 3.44
CA GLY A 100 16.16 -12.35 4.23
C GLY A 100 15.69 -12.20 5.67
N LYS A 101 15.43 -10.97 6.12
CA LYS A 101 14.97 -10.66 7.48
C LYS A 101 13.45 -10.68 7.58
N ILE A 102 12.96 -10.83 8.81
CA ILE A 102 11.53 -10.68 9.12
C ILE A 102 11.29 -9.22 9.45
N VAL A 103 10.31 -8.63 8.77
CA VAL A 103 9.91 -7.24 8.96
C VAL A 103 8.47 -7.17 9.43
N ARG A 104 8.14 -6.13 10.17
CA ARG A 104 6.79 -5.74 10.54
C ARG A 104 6.28 -4.73 9.52
N LEU A 105 5.08 -4.96 9.00
CA LEU A 105 4.39 -4.13 8.02
C LEU A 105 3.21 -3.46 8.72
N GLU A 106 3.18 -2.14 8.79
CA GLU A 106 2.02 -1.38 9.24
C GLU A 106 1.25 -0.87 8.02
N ILE A 107 -0.03 -1.23 7.94
CA ILE A 107 -0.91 -0.93 6.83
C ILE A 107 -1.99 0.02 7.32
N GLU A 108 -2.28 1.07 6.57
CA GLU A 108 -3.41 1.96 6.85
C GLU A 108 -4.65 1.48 6.11
N GLU A 109 -5.80 1.44 6.80
CA GLU A 109 -7.06 0.91 6.26
C GLU A 109 -7.60 1.71 5.07
N THR A 110 -7.28 2.99 5.01
CA THR A 110 -7.80 3.90 3.98
C THR A 110 -7.21 3.66 2.59
N ASP A 111 -6.03 3.04 2.53
CA ASP A 111 -5.28 2.90 1.26
C ASP A 111 -4.29 1.72 1.36
N GLU A 112 -4.85 0.52 1.39
CA GLU A 112 -4.04 -0.69 1.59
C GLU A 112 -3.19 -1.06 0.37
N ARG A 113 -3.67 -0.73 -0.85
CA ARG A 113 -3.01 -1.14 -2.09
C ARG A 113 -3.00 -0.03 -3.14
N ASP A 114 -1.90 0.05 -3.86
CA ASP A 114 -1.80 0.98 -4.98
C ASP A 114 -2.51 0.46 -6.25
N LYS A 115 -2.51 1.28 -7.31
CA LYS A 115 -3.10 0.96 -8.61
C LYS A 115 -2.51 -0.30 -9.29
N TYR A 116 -1.34 -0.74 -8.87
CA TYR A 116 -0.68 -1.96 -9.33
C TYR A 116 -0.93 -3.16 -8.41
N HIS A 117 -1.84 -3.01 -7.44
CA HIS A 117 -2.18 -4.02 -6.42
C HIS A 117 -1.04 -4.37 -5.46
N ARG A 118 0.00 -3.53 -5.34
CA ARG A 118 1.04 -3.69 -4.33
C ARG A 118 0.50 -3.24 -2.99
N LEU A 119 0.87 -3.96 -1.93
CA LEU A 119 0.54 -3.60 -0.56
C LEU A 119 1.32 -2.34 -0.16
N LEU A 120 0.64 -1.29 0.27
CA LEU A 120 1.26 -0.09 0.79
C LEU A 120 1.52 -0.24 2.29
N ALA A 121 2.77 -0.18 2.72
CA ALA A 121 3.11 -0.39 4.12
C ALA A 121 4.25 0.51 4.60
N TYR A 122 4.19 0.87 5.88
CA TYR A 122 5.36 1.28 6.62
C TYR A 122 6.08 0.04 7.13
N VAL A 123 7.37 -0.03 6.88
CA VAL A 123 8.19 -1.22 7.12
C VAL A 123 9.11 -0.98 8.31
N PHE A 124 9.09 -1.91 9.26
CA PHE A 124 9.94 -1.86 10.44
C PHE A 124 10.78 -3.13 10.55
N LEU A 125 12.05 -2.97 10.82
CA LEU A 125 12.97 -4.04 11.18
C LEU A 125 13.37 -3.82 12.63
N ASP A 126 12.85 -4.65 13.54
CA ASP A 126 12.96 -4.44 14.97
C ASP A 126 12.47 -3.03 15.36
N HIS A 127 13.35 -2.18 15.87
CA HIS A 127 13.05 -0.78 16.22
C HIS A 127 13.36 0.22 15.08
N LYS A 128 13.91 -0.25 13.95
CA LYS A 128 14.29 0.62 12.84
C LYS A 128 13.12 0.82 11.90
N PHE A 129 12.75 2.06 11.67
CA PHE A 129 11.77 2.45 10.67
C PHE A 129 12.45 2.53 9.29
N VAL A 130 12.29 1.47 8.47
CA VAL A 130 13.00 1.32 7.18
C VAL A 130 12.71 2.46 6.22
N ASN A 131 11.46 2.93 6.13
CA ASN A 131 11.10 4.07 5.28
C ASN A 131 11.91 5.32 5.65
N ARG A 132 12.04 5.60 6.94
CA ARG A 132 12.84 6.72 7.45
C ARG A 132 14.33 6.54 7.18
N GLU A 133 14.86 5.34 7.39
CA GLU A 133 16.26 5.03 7.11
C GLU A 133 16.61 5.25 5.63
N MET A 134 15.70 4.90 4.72
CA MET A 134 15.88 5.15 3.28
C MET A 134 16.03 6.65 2.99
N ILE A 135 15.24 7.50 3.63
CA ILE A 135 15.29 8.95 3.43
C ILE A 135 16.53 9.57 4.06
N ILE A 136 16.75 9.30 5.37
CA ILE A 136 17.82 9.98 6.12
C ILE A 136 19.23 9.61 5.63
N SER A 137 19.36 8.43 5.00
CA SER A 137 20.60 7.99 4.33
C SER A 137 20.75 8.53 2.90
N GLY A 138 19.79 9.32 2.41
CA GLY A 138 19.79 9.89 1.07
C GLY A 138 19.58 8.86 -0.05
N ASN A 139 18.72 7.86 0.16
CA ASN A 139 18.37 6.82 -0.80
C ASN A 139 16.91 6.88 -1.27
N ALA A 140 16.09 7.75 -0.69
CA ALA A 140 14.72 8.01 -1.12
C ALA A 140 14.29 9.43 -0.76
N PHE A 141 13.29 9.94 -1.47
CA PHE A 141 12.58 11.17 -1.14
C PHE A 141 11.33 10.87 -0.31
N PHE A 142 10.89 11.82 0.50
CA PHE A 142 9.55 11.81 1.05
C PHE A 142 8.52 12.10 -0.06
N TYR A 143 7.49 11.25 -0.11
CA TYR A 143 6.41 11.35 -1.10
C TYR A 143 5.06 11.03 -0.46
N PRO A 144 4.32 12.04 0.02
CA PRO A 144 3.11 11.84 0.83
C PRO A 144 1.93 11.23 0.07
N GLY A 145 1.99 11.07 -1.27
CA GLY A 145 0.85 10.56 -2.02
C GLY A 145 -0.36 11.51 -2.00
N HIS A 146 -1.57 10.96 -2.09
CA HIS A 146 -2.82 11.74 -2.04
C HIS A 146 -3.25 12.09 -0.62
N PHE A 147 -2.94 11.23 0.35
CA PHE A 147 -3.27 11.42 1.76
C PHE A 147 -2.00 11.28 2.60
N ARG A 148 -1.81 12.20 3.52
CA ARG A 148 -0.73 12.11 4.49
C ARG A 148 -1.07 11.03 5.52
N GLY A 149 -0.18 10.03 5.63
CA GLY A 149 -0.32 8.99 6.61
C GLY A 149 0.24 9.37 7.97
N LYS A 150 0.12 8.46 8.92
CA LYS A 150 0.48 8.70 10.34
C LYS A 150 1.95 9.02 10.58
N HIS A 151 2.86 8.58 9.68
CA HIS A 151 4.30 8.83 9.79
C HIS A 151 4.80 9.96 8.88
N ALA A 152 3.90 10.68 8.21
CA ALA A 152 4.25 11.73 7.25
C ALA A 152 5.15 12.82 7.84
N ALA A 153 4.88 13.26 9.07
CA ALA A 153 5.68 14.28 9.74
C ALA A 153 7.12 13.80 10.00
N GLU A 154 7.28 12.57 10.51
CA GLU A 154 8.59 11.97 10.77
C GLU A 154 9.40 11.76 9.49
N LEU A 155 8.74 11.36 8.40
CA LEU A 155 9.39 11.16 7.10
C LEU A 155 9.79 12.49 6.44
N GLN A 156 8.97 13.53 6.60
CA GLN A 156 9.30 14.88 6.15
C GLN A 156 10.51 15.43 6.90
N GLU A 157 10.54 15.31 8.22
CA GLU A 157 11.69 15.72 9.05
C GLU A 157 12.97 14.99 8.62
N ALA A 158 12.87 13.68 8.33
CA ALA A 158 14.00 12.91 7.84
C ALA A 158 14.53 13.44 6.51
N GLU A 159 13.66 13.90 5.58
CA GLU A 159 14.07 14.52 4.33
C GLU A 159 14.77 15.87 4.58
N GLU A 160 14.23 16.70 5.44
CA GLU A 160 14.84 17.99 5.81
C GLU A 160 16.25 17.79 6.37
N MET A 161 16.40 16.85 7.32
CA MET A 161 17.72 16.50 7.88
C MET A 161 18.70 15.96 6.83
N ALA A 162 18.23 15.10 5.92
CA ALA A 162 19.06 14.55 4.85
C ALA A 162 19.51 15.63 3.86
N ASN A 163 18.61 16.56 3.53
CA ASN A 163 18.86 17.68 2.65
C ASN A 163 19.86 18.69 3.27
N GLU A 164 19.71 19.03 4.54
CA GLU A 164 20.65 19.88 5.27
C GLU A 164 22.06 19.31 5.27
N LYS A 165 22.19 18.00 5.54
CA LYS A 165 23.47 17.29 5.52
C LYS A 165 24.01 17.05 4.12
N GLY A 166 23.19 17.21 3.08
CA GLY A 166 23.58 16.98 1.69
C GLY A 166 23.99 15.54 1.40
N VAL A 167 23.34 14.56 2.03
CA VAL A 167 23.67 13.13 1.87
C VAL A 167 23.00 12.51 0.65
N GLY A 168 23.70 11.58 0.03
CA GLY A 168 23.16 10.78 -1.08
C GLY A 168 22.54 11.63 -2.20
N ILE A 169 21.28 11.38 -2.52
CA ILE A 169 20.51 12.09 -3.57
C ILE A 169 20.35 13.59 -3.28
N PHE A 170 20.50 14.02 -2.03
CA PHE A 170 20.39 15.42 -1.60
C PHE A 170 21.68 16.21 -1.74
N ASN A 171 22.78 15.58 -2.24
CA ASN A 171 24.03 16.28 -2.41
C ASN A 171 23.91 17.38 -3.47
N LYS A 172 24.20 18.64 -3.10
CA LYS A 172 24.01 19.82 -3.95
C LYS A 172 24.78 19.77 -5.27
N LYS A 173 25.97 19.13 -5.27
CA LYS A 173 26.82 19.05 -6.46
C LYS A 173 26.62 17.77 -7.26
N LYS A 174 26.51 16.64 -6.60
CA LYS A 174 26.50 15.30 -7.21
C LYS A 174 25.18 14.53 -7.01
N GLY A 175 24.23 15.11 -6.29
CA GLY A 175 22.93 14.47 -5.99
C GLY A 175 22.03 14.33 -7.20
N LEU A 176 20.86 13.76 -6.96
CA LEU A 176 19.86 13.58 -8.00
C LEU A 176 19.21 14.93 -8.33
N LYS A 177 19.12 15.26 -9.63
CA LYS A 177 18.58 16.55 -10.07
C LYS A 177 17.07 16.53 -10.33
N GLU A 178 16.52 15.37 -10.56
CA GLU A 178 15.12 15.18 -10.92
C GLU A 178 14.51 14.12 -10.00
N ARG A 179 13.39 14.42 -9.35
CA ARG A 179 12.71 13.45 -8.47
C ARG A 179 12.22 12.24 -9.28
N PRO A 180 12.13 11.03 -8.68
CA PRO A 180 11.74 9.81 -9.40
C PRO A 180 10.36 9.93 -10.07
N GLN A 181 9.41 10.60 -9.44
CA GLN A 181 8.09 10.86 -10.03
C GLN A 181 8.17 11.71 -11.31
N GLU A 182 8.98 12.77 -11.30
CA GLU A 182 9.20 13.65 -12.45
C GLU A 182 9.87 12.88 -13.58
N PHE A 183 10.90 12.10 -13.23
CA PHE A 183 11.61 11.21 -14.16
C PHE A 183 10.65 10.23 -14.84
N ARG A 184 9.79 9.53 -14.08
CA ARG A 184 8.78 8.61 -14.63
C ARG A 184 7.79 9.33 -15.55
N SER A 185 7.32 10.52 -15.13
CA SER A 185 6.37 11.31 -15.92
C SER A 185 6.97 11.78 -17.25
N ARG A 186 8.24 12.22 -17.21
CA ARG A 186 8.97 12.62 -18.42
C ARG A 186 9.19 11.43 -19.35
N THR A 187 9.71 10.32 -18.82
CA THR A 187 9.99 9.10 -19.60
C THR A 187 8.73 8.56 -20.27
N GLN A 188 7.60 8.52 -19.56
CA GLN A 188 6.31 8.10 -20.13
C GLN A 188 5.83 9.04 -21.23
N ARG A 189 6.05 10.34 -21.08
CA ARG A 189 5.72 11.34 -22.12
C ARG A 189 6.57 11.14 -23.35
N ASP A 190 7.88 10.95 -23.19
CA ASP A 190 8.83 10.73 -24.28
C ASP A 190 8.51 9.43 -25.03
N GLU A 191 8.24 8.32 -24.31
CA GLU A 191 7.77 7.06 -24.90
C GLU A 191 6.45 7.25 -25.68
N SER A 192 5.51 8.03 -25.15
CA SER A 192 4.24 8.33 -25.82
C SER A 192 4.43 9.15 -27.08
N LEU A 193 5.28 10.19 -27.03
CA LEU A 193 5.60 11.02 -28.21
C LEU A 193 6.34 10.21 -29.27
N PHE A 194 7.33 9.40 -28.87
CA PHE A 194 8.04 8.50 -29.77
C PHE A 194 7.10 7.46 -30.41
N SER A 195 6.20 6.87 -29.63
CA SER A 195 5.18 5.94 -30.14
C SER A 195 4.25 6.60 -31.15
N LYS A 196 3.80 7.84 -30.89
CA LYS A 196 2.99 8.63 -31.83
C LYS A 196 3.77 8.95 -33.11
N PHE A 197 5.03 9.40 -32.97
CA PHE A 197 5.91 9.68 -34.10
C PHE A 197 6.15 8.44 -34.94
N MET A 198 6.50 7.29 -34.33
CA MET A 198 6.68 6.03 -35.03
C MET A 198 5.38 5.49 -35.64
N GLY A 199 4.23 5.81 -35.03
CA GLY A 199 2.91 5.52 -35.59
C GLY A 199 2.63 6.26 -36.90
N LEU A 200 3.15 7.49 -37.07
CA LEU A 200 3.05 8.25 -38.34
C LEU A 200 3.87 7.61 -39.48
N PHE A 201 4.97 6.93 -39.15
CA PHE A 201 5.81 6.20 -40.12
C PHE A 201 5.39 4.74 -40.29
N ARG A 202 4.52 4.22 -39.43
CA ARG A 202 3.95 2.89 -39.51
C ARG A 202 2.58 2.95 -40.18
N ALA A 203 2.53 3.53 -41.37
CA ALA A 203 1.41 3.30 -42.27
C ALA A 203 1.25 1.79 -42.45
N GLU A 204 0.09 1.27 -42.03
CA GLU A 204 -0.46 -0.03 -42.38
C GLU A 204 0.37 -1.31 -42.00
N LYS A 205 0.58 -1.55 -40.71
CA LYS A 205 0.41 -2.94 -40.28
C LYS A 205 -1.00 -3.07 -39.69
N LYS A 206 -1.92 -3.69 -40.49
CA LYS A 206 -3.22 -4.18 -40.03
C LYS A 206 -3.11 -4.60 -38.58
N LYS A 207 -3.95 -4.02 -37.70
CA LYS A 207 -4.22 -4.58 -36.37
C LYS A 207 -4.56 -6.04 -36.59
N SER A 208 -3.61 -6.94 -36.34
CA SER A 208 -3.94 -8.36 -36.23
C SER A 208 -4.91 -8.44 -35.06
N SER A 209 -6.15 -8.80 -35.34
CA SER A 209 -7.12 -9.13 -34.31
C SER A 209 -6.43 -10.08 -33.30
N PRO A 210 -6.67 -9.94 -31.99
CA PRO A 210 -6.13 -10.86 -31.02
C PRO A 210 -6.39 -12.28 -31.50
N LYS A 211 -5.33 -13.11 -31.57
CA LYS A 211 -5.49 -14.50 -32.01
C LYS A 211 -6.52 -15.18 -31.13
N GLU A 212 -7.62 -15.57 -31.72
CA GLU A 212 -8.61 -16.40 -31.08
C GLU A 212 -8.21 -17.87 -31.26
N TYR A 213 -8.28 -18.61 -30.18
CA TYR A 213 -8.00 -20.05 -30.18
C TYR A 213 -9.31 -20.81 -29.97
N PRO A 214 -9.54 -21.93 -30.70
CA PRO A 214 -10.71 -22.76 -30.49
C PRO A 214 -10.88 -23.11 -29.01
N VAL A 215 -12.11 -22.98 -28.51
CA VAL A 215 -12.44 -23.24 -27.11
C VAL A 215 -13.62 -24.23 -27.03
N PRO A 216 -13.60 -25.20 -26.11
CA PRO A 216 -14.76 -26.02 -25.81
C PRO A 216 -15.92 -25.12 -25.36
N ARG A 217 -17.11 -25.37 -25.89
CA ARG A 217 -18.29 -24.55 -25.60
C ARG A 217 -18.94 -24.84 -24.25
N ASP A 218 -18.59 -25.97 -23.68
CA ASP A 218 -19.18 -26.53 -22.44
C ASP A 218 -18.23 -26.46 -21.24
N LYS A 219 -17.00 -25.94 -21.42
CA LYS A 219 -16.00 -25.90 -20.36
C LYS A 219 -15.70 -24.48 -19.89
N ILE A 220 -15.37 -24.38 -18.64
CA ILE A 220 -14.78 -23.20 -18.04
C ILE A 220 -13.30 -23.18 -18.34
N ILE A 221 -12.80 -22.05 -18.86
CA ILE A 221 -11.41 -21.90 -19.25
C ILE A 221 -10.71 -20.97 -18.27
N ALA A 222 -9.82 -21.52 -17.47
CA ALA A 222 -8.97 -20.75 -16.58
C ALA A 222 -7.58 -20.53 -17.18
N ASN A 223 -7.01 -19.38 -16.88
CA ASN A 223 -5.67 -19.03 -17.28
C ASN A 223 -4.73 -19.16 -16.07
N LYS A 224 -3.88 -20.20 -16.09
CA LYS A 224 -2.94 -20.48 -14.99
C LYS A 224 -1.91 -19.37 -14.71
N ARG A 225 -1.73 -18.43 -15.63
CA ARG A 225 -0.82 -17.30 -15.43
C ARG A 225 -1.46 -16.13 -14.68
N SER A 226 -2.74 -15.84 -14.98
CA SER A 226 -3.45 -14.71 -14.37
C SER A 226 -4.37 -15.13 -13.21
N MET A 227 -4.52 -16.46 -13.00
CA MET A 227 -5.43 -17.04 -12.01
C MET A 227 -6.87 -16.57 -12.18
N VAL A 228 -7.29 -16.38 -13.44
CA VAL A 228 -8.65 -15.94 -13.81
C VAL A 228 -9.32 -16.99 -14.66
N TYR A 229 -10.60 -17.30 -14.36
CA TYR A 229 -11.41 -18.17 -15.20
C TYR A 229 -12.50 -17.39 -15.96
N HIS A 230 -12.87 -17.94 -17.11
CA HIS A 230 -13.87 -17.44 -18.04
C HIS A 230 -14.99 -18.45 -18.21
N LEU A 231 -16.23 -17.98 -18.17
CA LEU A 231 -17.40 -18.83 -18.42
C LEU A 231 -17.43 -19.29 -19.88
N PRO A 232 -18.11 -20.42 -20.18
CA PRO A 232 -18.34 -20.89 -21.51
C PRO A 232 -18.97 -19.80 -22.41
N GLY A 233 -18.47 -19.66 -23.62
CA GLY A 233 -18.95 -18.64 -24.57
C GLY A 233 -18.57 -17.20 -24.26
N SER A 234 -17.80 -16.91 -23.21
CA SER A 234 -17.32 -15.54 -22.97
C SER A 234 -16.19 -15.17 -23.93
N PRO A 235 -16.14 -13.92 -24.42
CA PRO A 235 -15.11 -13.47 -25.38
C PRO A 235 -13.68 -13.66 -24.85
N GLY A 236 -13.48 -13.51 -23.55
CA GLY A 236 -12.16 -13.67 -22.92
C GLY A 236 -11.62 -15.11 -22.96
N ALA A 237 -12.48 -16.12 -23.03
CA ALA A 237 -12.08 -17.52 -23.08
C ALA A 237 -11.24 -17.85 -24.31
N ALA A 238 -11.63 -17.32 -25.49
CA ALA A 238 -10.95 -17.55 -26.76
C ALA A 238 -9.54 -16.91 -26.79
N HIS A 239 -9.29 -15.90 -25.97
CA HIS A 239 -7.99 -15.22 -25.92
C HIS A 239 -6.97 -15.89 -24.99
N VAL A 240 -7.39 -16.87 -24.20
CA VAL A 240 -6.44 -17.63 -23.37
C VAL A 240 -5.62 -18.55 -24.25
N HIS A 241 -4.31 -18.34 -24.27
CA HIS A 241 -3.40 -19.18 -25.07
C HIS A 241 -3.45 -20.64 -24.60
N PRO A 242 -3.53 -21.65 -25.50
CA PRO A 242 -3.70 -23.08 -25.15
C PRO A 242 -2.75 -23.58 -24.04
N LYS A 243 -1.45 -23.21 -24.11
CA LYS A 243 -0.46 -23.61 -23.09
C LYS A 243 -0.74 -23.08 -21.67
N ASN A 244 -1.59 -22.08 -21.54
CA ASN A 244 -1.96 -21.48 -20.24
C ASN A 244 -3.36 -21.90 -19.78
N ARG A 245 -4.06 -22.76 -20.53
CA ARG A 245 -5.41 -23.18 -20.19
C ARG A 245 -5.42 -24.26 -19.12
N VAL A 246 -6.38 -24.14 -18.22
CA VAL A 246 -6.87 -25.21 -17.36
C VAL A 246 -8.38 -25.28 -17.56
N LEU A 247 -8.91 -26.48 -17.74
CA LEU A 247 -10.32 -26.71 -18.01
C LEU A 247 -11.02 -27.21 -16.73
N PHE A 248 -12.18 -26.66 -16.43
CA PHE A 248 -13.04 -27.10 -15.34
C PHE A 248 -14.46 -27.34 -15.87
N ASN A 249 -15.22 -28.19 -15.17
CA ASN A 249 -16.60 -28.45 -15.52
C ASN A 249 -17.53 -27.41 -14.91
N THR A 250 -17.20 -26.92 -13.69
CA THR A 250 -18.04 -25.98 -12.95
C THR A 250 -17.22 -24.77 -12.43
N PRO A 251 -17.88 -23.62 -12.18
CA PRO A 251 -17.24 -22.47 -11.55
C PRO A 251 -16.66 -22.79 -10.17
N GLU A 252 -17.37 -23.63 -9.40
CA GLU A 252 -16.99 -24.04 -8.06
C GLU A 252 -15.67 -24.83 -8.05
N GLU A 253 -15.46 -25.69 -9.05
CA GLU A 253 -14.18 -26.40 -9.23
C GLU A 253 -13.04 -25.42 -9.50
N ALA A 254 -13.27 -24.41 -10.35
CA ALA A 254 -12.26 -23.40 -10.64
C ALA A 254 -11.94 -22.54 -9.41
N GLU A 255 -12.95 -22.13 -8.65
CA GLU A 255 -12.80 -21.34 -7.43
C GLU A 255 -12.09 -22.14 -6.33
N LYS A 256 -12.44 -23.42 -6.15
CA LYS A 256 -11.76 -24.33 -5.22
C LYS A 256 -10.28 -24.53 -5.60
N ALA A 257 -9.96 -24.46 -6.89
CA ALA A 257 -8.58 -24.50 -7.39
C ALA A 257 -7.85 -23.12 -7.29
N GLY A 258 -8.48 -22.08 -6.70
CA GLY A 258 -7.91 -20.78 -6.46
C GLY A 258 -8.03 -19.79 -7.63
N TYR A 259 -8.85 -20.08 -8.63
CA TYR A 259 -9.11 -19.14 -9.73
C TYR A 259 -10.27 -18.22 -9.38
N ARG A 260 -10.18 -16.96 -9.80
CA ARG A 260 -11.25 -15.97 -9.67
C ARG A 260 -11.96 -15.74 -11.00
N ARG A 261 -13.24 -15.40 -10.96
CA ARG A 261 -14.04 -15.10 -12.15
C ARG A 261 -13.54 -13.86 -12.87
N ALA A 262 -13.48 -13.92 -14.21
CA ALA A 262 -13.21 -12.74 -15.04
C ALA A 262 -14.35 -11.71 -14.89
N ARG A 263 -13.99 -10.43 -14.80
CA ARG A 263 -14.99 -9.36 -14.80
C ARG A 263 -15.71 -9.32 -16.14
N PRO A 264 -17.02 -9.09 -16.18
CA PRO A 264 -17.75 -8.93 -17.43
C PRO A 264 -17.20 -7.70 -18.19
N SER A 265 -17.08 -7.83 -19.51
CA SER A 265 -16.73 -6.68 -20.35
C SER A 265 -17.83 -5.62 -20.31
N PRO A 266 -17.53 -4.33 -20.48
CA PRO A 266 -18.55 -3.27 -20.48
C PRO A 266 -19.70 -3.49 -21.46
N GLN A 267 -19.45 -4.20 -22.58
CA GLN A 267 -20.48 -4.55 -23.56
C GLN A 267 -21.47 -5.66 -23.11
N GLN A 268 -21.12 -6.48 -22.12
CA GLN A 268 -22.02 -7.49 -21.56
C GLN A 268 -22.92 -6.95 -20.45
N SER A 269 -22.48 -5.92 -19.75
CA SER A 269 -23.26 -5.24 -18.71
C SER A 269 -24.51 -4.56 -19.28
N SER A 270 -24.40 -3.94 -20.47
CA SER A 270 -25.55 -3.30 -21.12
C SER A 270 -26.58 -4.29 -21.69
N ARG A 271 -26.17 -5.48 -22.15
CA ARG A 271 -27.12 -6.51 -22.64
C ARG A 271 -27.89 -7.21 -21.52
N ASN A 272 -27.29 -7.39 -20.36
CA ASN A 272 -27.98 -7.97 -19.20
C ASN A 272 -28.93 -6.96 -18.52
N GLY A 273 -28.60 -5.69 -18.49
CA GLY A 273 -29.50 -4.63 -18.04
C GLY A 273 -30.77 -4.54 -18.89
N LEU A 274 -30.65 -4.67 -20.21
CA LEU A 274 -31.80 -4.64 -21.12
C LEU A 274 -32.71 -5.84 -20.96
N LYS A 275 -32.18 -7.03 -20.70
CA LYS A 275 -32.99 -8.25 -20.45
C LYS A 275 -33.77 -8.18 -19.15
N ILE A 276 -33.25 -7.56 -18.11
CA ILE A 276 -33.96 -7.41 -16.83
C ILE A 276 -35.10 -6.39 -16.97
N ILE A 277 -34.92 -5.31 -17.70
CA ILE A 277 -35.98 -4.31 -17.95
C ILE A 277 -37.12 -4.90 -18.80
N THR A 278 -36.82 -5.79 -19.76
CA THR A 278 -37.84 -6.45 -20.60
C THR A 278 -38.62 -7.51 -19.80
N ALA A 279 -37.98 -8.21 -18.87
CA ALA A 279 -38.64 -9.19 -18.01
C ALA A 279 -39.59 -8.54 -17.00
N ILE A 280 -39.25 -7.38 -16.46
CA ILE A 280 -40.11 -6.66 -15.49
C ILE A 280 -41.35 -6.06 -16.18
N ARG A 281 -41.27 -5.71 -17.47
CA ARG A 281 -42.42 -5.21 -18.24
C ARG A 281 -43.38 -6.29 -18.68
N ALA A 282 -42.97 -7.58 -18.72
CA ALA A 282 -43.81 -8.69 -19.11
C ALA A 282 -44.61 -9.29 -17.95
N THR A 283 -44.36 -8.92 -16.70
CA THR A 283 -45.05 -9.36 -15.51
C THR A 283 -46.01 -8.35 -14.90
N SER A 284 -46.26 -7.23 -15.60
CA SER A 284 -47.19 -6.18 -15.17
C SER A 284 -48.28 -5.91 -16.25
N CYS A 285 -48.84 -6.97 -16.79
CA CYS A 285 -50.13 -6.97 -17.52
C CYS A 285 -51.01 -8.11 -17.04
#